data_01228be9bdd95479a08daafa469ea726
#
_entry.id   01228be9bdd95479a08daafa469ea726
#
_cell.length_a   1.000
_cell.length_b   1.000
_cell.length_c   1.000
_cell.angle_alpha   90.00
_cell.angle_beta   90.00
_cell.angle_gamma   90.00
#
_symmetry.space_group_name_H-M   'P 1'
#
loop_
_entity.id
_entity.type
_entity.pdbx_description
1 polymer ?
#
loop_
_entity_poly.entity_id
_entity_poly.type
_entity_poly.pdbx_seq_one_letter_code
_entity_poly.pdbx_strand_id
1 'polypeptide(L)'
;MDPQRIIEICEASWDAHKSDCSGFVKAVTGALGVATFAPGDDADSIVDKLGAAGDWIALPSGNGSAAKAQADAGLLVVAGLKGAGQAPPVANGHVVVVVTGPLDPGHGAYPTAYWGRLGGVGAKAETINYAWRVGDRDQVGYFAKSLG
;
A
#
# COMPACT_ATOMS: atom_id res chain seq x y z
N MET A 1 -14.66 1.40 9.05
CA MET A 1 -13.87 2.18 10.04
C MET A 1 -13.78 3.62 9.56
N ASP A 2 -13.60 4.56 10.47
CA ASP A 2 -13.32 5.95 10.09
C ASP A 2 -12.03 6.03 9.27
N PRO A 3 -12.04 6.56 8.04
CA PRO A 3 -10.85 6.69 7.21
C PRO A 3 -9.71 7.46 7.87
N GLN A 4 -10.01 8.43 8.72
CA GLN A 4 -8.99 9.19 9.46
C GLN A 4 -8.25 8.33 10.49
N ARG A 5 -8.90 7.30 11.03
CA ARG A 5 -8.24 6.40 11.97
C ARG A 5 -7.09 5.63 11.30
N ILE A 6 -7.26 5.27 10.04
CA ILE A 6 -6.18 4.60 9.29
C ILE A 6 -4.99 5.56 9.11
N ILE A 7 -5.26 6.84 8.78
CA ILE A 7 -4.21 7.85 8.68
C ILE A 7 -3.47 8.03 10.02
N GLU A 8 -4.20 8.10 11.13
CA GLU A 8 -3.59 8.22 12.46
C GLU A 8 -2.63 7.07 12.75
N ILE A 9 -3.03 5.84 12.39
CA ILE A 9 -2.19 4.66 12.58
C ILE A 9 -0.96 4.73 11.66
N CYS A 10 -1.12 5.16 10.41
CA CYS A 10 0.00 5.37 9.51
C CYS A 10 0.99 6.40 10.07
N GLU A 11 0.50 7.53 10.57
CA GLU A 11 1.35 8.55 11.19
C GLU A 11 2.11 8.01 12.40
N ALA A 12 1.42 7.26 13.25
CA ALA A 12 2.05 6.68 14.46
C ALA A 12 3.10 5.62 14.13
N SER A 13 2.98 4.93 12.99
CA SER A 13 3.86 3.83 12.60
C SER A 13 5.05 4.28 11.74
N TRP A 14 4.99 5.46 11.16
CA TRP A 14 5.88 5.83 10.06
C TRP A 14 7.34 6.02 10.50
N ASP A 15 7.60 6.74 11.58
CA ASP A 15 8.98 7.04 12.00
C ASP A 15 9.81 5.78 12.23
N ALA A 16 9.22 4.76 12.84
CA ALA A 16 9.91 3.50 13.13
C ALA A 16 10.14 2.64 11.87
N HIS A 17 9.37 2.86 10.80
CA HIS A 17 9.38 2.01 9.60
C HIS A 17 9.59 2.79 8.30
N LYS A 18 10.03 4.02 8.37
CA LYS A 18 10.20 4.89 7.18
C LYS A 18 11.23 4.39 6.18
N SER A 19 12.10 3.47 6.59
CA SER A 19 13.12 2.87 5.71
C SER A 19 12.84 1.38 5.45
N ASP A 20 11.60 0.93 5.66
CA ASP A 20 11.22 -0.48 5.49
C ASP A 20 9.76 -0.57 5.03
N CYS A 21 9.54 -0.78 3.73
CA CYS A 21 8.19 -0.79 3.17
C CYS A 21 7.34 -1.95 3.70
N SER A 22 7.89 -3.15 3.80
CA SER A 22 7.15 -4.31 4.33
C SER A 22 6.90 -4.17 5.83
N GLY A 23 7.88 -3.67 6.57
CA GLY A 23 7.75 -3.41 8.00
C GLY A 23 6.67 -2.38 8.31
N PHE A 24 6.58 -1.33 7.49
CA PHE A 24 5.54 -0.32 7.63
C PHE A 24 4.14 -0.92 7.43
N VAL A 25 3.92 -1.64 6.35
CA VAL A 25 2.63 -2.29 6.07
C VAL A 25 2.26 -3.27 7.19
N LYS A 26 3.21 -4.08 7.66
CA LYS A 26 2.96 -5.02 8.77
C LYS A 26 2.61 -4.30 10.07
N ALA A 27 3.26 -3.18 10.36
CA ALA A 27 2.95 -2.38 11.56
C ALA A 27 1.53 -1.82 11.52
N VAL A 28 1.12 -1.26 10.38
CA VAL A 28 -0.22 -0.70 10.22
C VAL A 28 -1.28 -1.80 10.31
N THR A 29 -1.10 -2.90 9.59
CA THR A 29 -2.07 -4.02 9.61
C THR A 29 -2.16 -4.65 10.99
N GLY A 30 -1.03 -4.81 11.68
CA GLY A 30 -1.01 -5.33 13.05
C GLY A 30 -1.75 -4.44 14.03
N ALA A 31 -1.58 -3.12 13.92
CA ALA A 31 -2.29 -2.15 14.76
C ALA A 31 -3.81 -2.17 14.52
N LEU A 32 -4.24 -2.57 13.34
CA LEU A 32 -5.65 -2.72 12.99
C LEU A 32 -6.22 -4.11 13.29
N GLY A 33 -5.43 -5.00 13.91
CA GLY A 33 -5.85 -6.35 14.25
C GLY A 33 -5.96 -7.29 13.05
N VAL A 34 -5.30 -6.96 11.94
CA VAL A 34 -5.30 -7.78 10.73
C VAL A 34 -4.12 -8.75 10.78
N ALA A 35 -4.41 -10.06 10.73
CA ALA A 35 -3.43 -11.12 10.94
C ALA A 35 -2.95 -11.79 9.65
N THR A 36 -3.15 -11.17 8.49
CA THR A 36 -2.79 -11.75 7.20
C THR A 36 -1.28 -11.99 7.04
N PHE A 37 -0.46 -11.11 7.61
CA PHE A 37 1.00 -11.14 7.40
C PHE A 37 1.74 -11.66 8.62
N ALA A 38 2.85 -12.36 8.38
CA ALA A 38 3.77 -12.84 9.39
C ALA A 38 4.98 -11.90 9.51
N PRO A 39 5.71 -11.90 10.65
CA PRO A 39 6.86 -11.01 10.85
C PRO A 39 7.94 -11.14 9.76
N GLY A 40 8.12 -12.34 9.18
CA GLY A 40 9.13 -12.58 8.14
C GLY A 40 8.69 -12.23 6.72
N ASP A 41 7.47 -11.74 6.51
CA ASP A 41 7.00 -11.42 5.17
C ASP A 41 7.70 -10.17 4.64
N ASP A 42 8.37 -10.30 3.49
CA ASP A 42 8.88 -9.17 2.72
C ASP A 42 7.78 -8.63 1.77
N ALA A 43 8.13 -7.64 0.96
CA ALA A 43 7.16 -7.02 0.06
C ALA A 43 6.58 -8.02 -0.95
N ASP A 44 7.39 -8.89 -1.53
CA ASP A 44 6.92 -9.91 -2.48
C ASP A 44 5.95 -10.89 -1.80
N SER A 45 6.27 -11.34 -0.59
CA SER A 45 5.41 -12.23 0.20
C SER A 45 4.09 -11.56 0.55
N ILE A 46 4.11 -10.27 0.88
CA ILE A 46 2.89 -9.50 1.16
C ILE A 46 1.99 -9.48 -0.08
N VAL A 47 2.54 -9.18 -1.25
CA VAL A 47 1.77 -9.16 -2.51
C VAL A 47 1.17 -10.54 -2.79
N ASP A 48 1.95 -11.61 -2.63
CA ASP A 48 1.47 -12.98 -2.82
C ASP A 48 0.31 -13.31 -1.88
N LYS A 49 0.43 -12.96 -0.60
CA LYS A 49 -0.62 -13.21 0.40
C LYS A 49 -1.88 -12.41 0.13
N LEU A 50 -1.76 -11.16 -0.30
CA LEU A 50 -2.92 -10.34 -0.68
C LEU A 50 -3.73 -11.00 -1.79
N GLY A 51 -3.06 -11.54 -2.81
CA GLY A 51 -3.72 -12.21 -3.92
C GLY A 51 -4.31 -13.57 -3.57
N ALA A 52 -3.76 -14.25 -2.56
CA ALA A 52 -4.19 -15.59 -2.15
C ALA A 52 -5.24 -15.58 -1.03
N ALA A 53 -5.28 -14.52 -0.22
CA ALA A 53 -6.18 -14.45 0.93
C ALA A 53 -7.63 -14.19 0.51
N GLY A 54 -8.54 -15.04 0.95
CA GLY A 54 -9.95 -14.94 0.57
C GLY A 54 -10.71 -13.78 1.20
N ASP A 55 -10.13 -13.13 2.21
CA ASP A 55 -10.74 -12.01 2.94
C ASP A 55 -10.26 -10.62 2.46
N TRP A 56 -9.44 -10.59 1.42
CA TRP A 56 -9.05 -9.37 0.72
C TRP A 56 -9.71 -9.33 -0.65
N ILE A 57 -10.19 -8.15 -1.03
CA ILE A 57 -10.83 -7.91 -2.33
C ILE A 57 -9.75 -7.39 -3.29
N ALA A 58 -9.48 -8.13 -4.36
CA ALA A 58 -8.59 -7.65 -5.42
C ALA A 58 -9.35 -6.63 -6.27
N LEU A 59 -8.80 -5.40 -6.35
CA LEU A 59 -9.32 -4.36 -7.22
C LEU A 59 -8.62 -4.45 -8.59
N PRO A 60 -9.19 -3.86 -9.66
CA PRO A 60 -8.51 -3.87 -10.96
C PRO A 60 -7.12 -3.23 -10.88
N SER A 61 -6.10 -3.89 -11.43
CA SER A 61 -4.72 -3.38 -11.47
C SER A 61 -4.68 -2.02 -12.13
N GLY A 62 -3.85 -1.13 -11.58
CA GLY A 62 -3.70 0.22 -12.11
C GLY A 62 -4.90 1.14 -11.86
N ASN A 63 -5.96 0.68 -11.20
CA ASN A 63 -7.14 1.49 -10.96
C ASN A 63 -7.06 2.20 -9.60
N GLY A 64 -6.33 3.30 -9.56
CA GLY A 64 -6.17 4.11 -8.35
C GLY A 64 -7.45 4.78 -7.87
N SER A 65 -8.39 5.07 -8.77
CA SER A 65 -9.69 5.63 -8.41
C SER A 65 -10.52 4.63 -7.60
N ALA A 66 -10.49 3.35 -7.98
CA ALA A 66 -11.16 2.30 -7.20
C ALA A 66 -10.52 2.14 -5.81
N ALA A 67 -9.21 2.23 -5.74
CA ALA A 67 -8.48 2.18 -4.47
C ALA A 67 -8.87 3.34 -3.56
N LYS A 68 -8.92 4.56 -4.11
CA LYS A 68 -9.37 5.75 -3.37
C LYS A 68 -10.79 5.57 -2.83
N ALA A 69 -11.71 5.08 -3.65
CA ALA A 69 -13.09 4.87 -3.24
C ALA A 69 -13.19 3.92 -2.03
N GLN A 70 -12.42 2.85 -2.01
CA GLN A 70 -12.39 1.92 -0.89
C GLN A 70 -11.76 2.54 0.37
N ALA A 71 -10.68 3.29 0.20
CA ALA A 71 -10.05 4.01 1.31
C ALA A 71 -11.00 5.07 1.90
N ASP A 72 -11.71 5.80 1.05
CA ASP A 72 -12.69 6.80 1.48
C ASP A 72 -13.86 6.14 2.26
N ALA A 73 -14.17 4.90 1.92
CA ALA A 73 -15.22 4.13 2.62
C ALA A 73 -14.72 3.50 3.93
N GLY A 74 -13.45 3.70 4.30
CA GLY A 74 -12.88 3.20 5.56
C GLY A 74 -12.39 1.77 5.51
N LEU A 75 -12.19 1.19 4.32
CA LEU A 75 -11.51 -0.08 4.19
C LEU A 75 -9.99 0.10 4.29
N LEU A 76 -9.32 -0.93 4.73
CA LEU A 76 -7.86 -0.98 4.65
C LEU A 76 -7.46 -1.33 3.21
N VAL A 77 -6.68 -0.46 2.58
CA VAL A 77 -6.22 -0.66 1.20
C VAL A 77 -4.70 -0.75 1.18
N VAL A 78 -4.18 -1.86 0.67
CA VAL A 78 -2.75 -2.06 0.47
C VAL A 78 -2.50 -2.20 -1.02
N ALA A 79 -1.48 -1.49 -1.51
CA ALA A 79 -1.06 -1.57 -2.89
C ALA A 79 0.36 -2.12 -2.97
N GLY A 80 0.64 -2.88 -4.01
CA GLY A 80 1.95 -3.47 -4.17
C GLY A 80 2.26 -3.94 -5.57
N LEU A 81 3.56 -4.09 -5.81
CA LEU A 81 4.11 -4.65 -7.04
C LEU A 81 5.36 -5.43 -6.67
N LYS A 82 5.41 -6.71 -7.08
CA LYS A 82 6.59 -7.55 -6.84
C LYS A 82 7.78 -7.03 -7.62
N GLY A 83 9.00 -7.31 -7.14
CA GLY A 83 10.21 -6.90 -7.81
C GLY A 83 10.31 -7.43 -9.24
N ALA A 84 9.90 -8.68 -9.48
CA ALA A 84 9.88 -9.28 -10.81
C ALA A 84 8.88 -8.64 -11.78
N GLY A 85 7.87 -7.94 -11.26
CA GLY A 85 6.87 -7.23 -12.06
C GLY A 85 7.27 -5.83 -12.48
N GLN A 86 8.42 -5.35 -12.01
CA GLN A 86 8.92 -4.02 -12.34
C GLN A 86 9.78 -4.06 -13.61
N ALA A 87 9.89 -2.93 -14.31
CA ALA A 87 10.63 -2.81 -15.54
C ALA A 87 11.73 -1.72 -15.42
N PRO A 88 13.03 -2.09 -15.36
CA PRO A 88 13.55 -3.46 -15.32
C PRO A 88 13.25 -4.13 -13.98
N PRO A 89 13.23 -5.47 -13.93
CA PRO A 89 13.01 -6.20 -12.69
C PRO A 89 14.05 -5.84 -11.62
N VAL A 90 13.59 -5.81 -10.36
CA VAL A 90 14.45 -5.54 -9.20
C VAL A 90 14.31 -6.67 -8.17
N ALA A 91 15.25 -6.74 -7.23
CA ALA A 91 15.31 -7.84 -6.27
C ALA A 91 14.14 -7.82 -5.28
N ASN A 92 13.68 -6.63 -4.89
CA ASN A 92 12.65 -6.47 -3.87
C ASN A 92 11.43 -5.76 -4.44
N GLY A 93 10.24 -6.22 -4.06
CA GLY A 93 9.00 -5.53 -4.35
C GLY A 93 8.83 -4.27 -3.51
N HIS A 94 7.69 -3.61 -3.69
CA HIS A 94 7.33 -2.42 -2.92
C HIS A 94 5.84 -2.48 -2.57
N VAL A 95 5.50 -2.09 -1.35
CA VAL A 95 4.13 -2.09 -0.84
C VAL A 95 3.86 -0.78 -0.09
N VAL A 96 2.62 -0.32 -0.16
CA VAL A 96 2.18 0.93 0.46
C VAL A 96 0.80 0.74 1.08
N VAL A 97 0.44 1.62 2.01
CA VAL A 97 -0.93 1.71 2.55
C VAL A 97 -1.61 2.91 1.90
N VAL A 98 -2.66 2.65 1.12
CA VAL A 98 -3.48 3.70 0.50
C VAL A 98 -4.45 4.24 1.54
N VAL A 99 -4.56 5.56 1.62
CA VAL A 99 -5.43 6.24 2.58
C VAL A 99 -6.39 7.18 1.87
N THR A 100 -7.43 7.62 2.58
CA THR A 100 -8.31 8.68 2.06
C THR A 100 -7.48 9.93 1.77
N GLY A 101 -7.75 10.56 0.64
CA GLY A 101 -7.02 11.74 0.19
C GLY A 101 -7.21 11.95 -1.31
N PRO A 102 -6.67 13.05 -1.85
CA PRO A 102 -6.83 13.36 -3.28
C PRO A 102 -6.04 12.41 -4.18
N LEU A 103 -6.52 12.26 -5.41
CA LEU A 103 -5.71 11.68 -6.49
C LEU A 103 -4.67 12.71 -6.95
N ASP A 104 -3.59 12.24 -7.58
CA ASP A 104 -2.56 13.13 -8.12
C ASP A 104 -3.19 14.09 -9.14
N PRO A 105 -3.08 15.42 -8.95
CA PRO A 105 -3.78 16.37 -9.80
C PRO A 105 -3.26 16.43 -11.24
N GLY A 106 -2.00 16.05 -11.46
CA GLY A 106 -1.40 16.08 -12.79
C GLY A 106 -1.76 14.87 -13.65
N HIS A 107 -2.01 13.72 -13.04
CA HIS A 107 -2.23 12.44 -13.73
C HIS A 107 -3.59 11.82 -13.42
N GLY A 108 -4.22 12.20 -12.31
CA GLY A 108 -5.61 11.87 -11.98
C GLY A 108 -5.90 10.43 -11.54
N ALA A 109 -4.91 9.53 -11.58
CA ALA A 109 -5.15 8.10 -11.36
C ALA A 109 -4.40 7.51 -10.17
N TYR A 110 -3.60 8.29 -9.47
CA TYR A 110 -2.71 7.77 -8.42
C TYR A 110 -3.19 8.22 -7.05
N PRO A 111 -3.55 7.27 -6.15
CA PRO A 111 -4.12 7.61 -4.84
C PRO A 111 -3.06 8.04 -3.84
N THR A 112 -3.50 8.72 -2.80
CA THR A 112 -2.67 9.11 -1.66
C THR A 112 -2.34 7.89 -0.81
N ALA A 113 -1.11 7.80 -0.34
CA ALA A 113 -0.63 6.67 0.43
C ALA A 113 0.47 7.06 1.43
N TYR A 114 0.78 6.13 2.32
CA TYR A 114 1.94 6.17 3.21
C TYR A 114 2.80 4.95 2.93
N TRP A 115 4.12 5.11 2.98
CA TRP A 115 5.03 3.97 2.84
C TRP A 115 6.39 4.23 3.48
N GLY A 116 7.07 3.12 3.84
CA GLY A 116 8.51 3.10 4.06
C GLY A 116 9.23 2.77 2.74
N ARG A 117 10.52 3.02 2.66
CA ARG A 117 11.32 2.70 1.47
C ARG A 117 12.61 2.02 1.86
N LEU A 118 12.78 0.79 1.42
CA LEU A 118 14.01 0.03 1.68
C LEU A 118 15.20 0.74 1.03
N GLY A 119 16.24 0.97 1.82
CA GLY A 119 17.45 1.66 1.35
C GLY A 119 17.33 3.18 1.26
N GLY A 120 16.25 3.76 1.77
CA GLY A 120 16.01 5.20 1.74
C GLY A 120 15.02 5.63 2.79
N VAL A 121 14.21 6.62 2.46
CA VAL A 121 13.11 7.12 3.30
C VAL A 121 11.85 7.14 2.45
N GLY A 122 10.76 6.63 3.00
CA GLY A 122 9.45 6.62 2.35
C GLY A 122 8.77 7.98 2.39
N ALA A 123 7.44 7.98 2.32
CA ALA A 123 6.66 9.21 2.26
C ALA A 123 5.42 9.13 3.12
N LYS A 124 4.90 10.29 3.49
CA LYS A 124 3.64 10.49 4.20
C LYS A 124 2.66 11.23 3.31
N ALA A 125 1.46 10.70 3.14
CA ALA A 125 0.36 11.35 2.42
C ALA A 125 0.78 11.87 1.04
N GLU A 126 1.53 11.04 0.31
CA GLU A 126 1.94 11.33 -1.06
C GLU A 126 1.23 10.39 -2.03
N THR A 127 1.03 10.83 -3.26
CA THR A 127 0.44 9.98 -4.29
C THR A 127 1.45 8.95 -4.79
N ILE A 128 0.99 7.76 -5.19
CA ILE A 128 1.86 6.60 -5.45
C ILE A 128 2.73 6.73 -6.69
N ASN A 129 2.54 7.77 -7.51
CA ASN A 129 3.47 8.09 -8.59
C ASN A 129 4.87 8.46 -8.07
N TYR A 130 5.01 8.78 -6.77
CA TYR A 130 6.31 8.94 -6.12
C TYR A 130 6.85 7.63 -5.52
N ALA A 131 6.06 6.57 -5.49
CA ALA A 131 6.47 5.27 -4.95
C ALA A 131 7.05 4.34 -6.01
N TRP A 132 6.65 4.49 -7.27
CA TRP A 132 7.07 3.64 -8.38
C TRP A 132 7.50 4.46 -9.60
N ARG A 133 8.34 3.86 -10.44
CA ARG A 133 8.78 4.44 -11.71
C ARG A 133 7.60 4.57 -12.68
N VAL A 134 7.77 5.42 -13.68
CA VAL A 134 6.73 5.71 -14.69
C VAL A 134 6.16 4.43 -15.33
N GLY A 135 7.02 3.49 -15.71
CA GLY A 135 6.58 2.25 -16.36
C GLY A 135 5.91 1.25 -15.41
N ASP A 136 6.05 1.43 -14.11
CA ASP A 136 5.55 0.48 -13.10
C ASP A 136 4.23 0.91 -12.46
N ARG A 137 3.93 2.20 -12.43
CA ARG A 137 2.78 2.77 -11.72
C ARG A 137 1.44 2.14 -12.08
N ASP A 138 1.25 1.83 -13.36
CA ASP A 138 0.00 1.30 -13.87
C ASP A 138 -0.09 -0.23 -13.75
N GLN A 139 0.96 -0.88 -13.27
CA GLN A 139 1.01 -2.31 -13.01
C GLN A 139 0.73 -2.65 -11.54
N VAL A 140 0.62 -1.64 -10.68
CA VAL A 140 0.42 -1.82 -9.24
C VAL A 140 -0.92 -2.48 -8.96
N GLY A 141 -0.92 -3.52 -8.13
CA GLY A 141 -2.13 -4.18 -7.66
C GLY A 141 -2.67 -3.49 -6.41
N TYR A 142 -3.99 -3.40 -6.30
CA TYR A 142 -4.67 -2.82 -5.14
C TYR A 142 -5.57 -3.86 -4.50
N PHE A 143 -5.55 -3.94 -3.17
CA PHE A 143 -6.31 -4.92 -2.40
C PHE A 143 -6.97 -4.23 -1.22
N ALA A 144 -8.24 -4.51 -1.00
CA ALA A 144 -9.03 -3.89 0.05
C ALA A 144 -9.57 -4.94 1.04
N LYS A 145 -9.59 -4.57 2.31
CA LYS A 145 -10.12 -5.42 3.37
C LYS A 145 -11.07 -4.63 4.25
N SER A 146 -12.26 -5.18 4.47
CA SER A 146 -13.21 -4.62 5.43
C SER A 146 -12.69 -4.84 6.86
N LEU A 147 -12.79 -3.82 7.68
CA LEU A 147 -12.36 -3.83 9.07
C LEU A 147 -13.51 -4.02 10.08
N GLY A 148 -14.63 -4.44 9.59
CA GLY A 148 -15.82 -4.68 10.41
C GLY A 148 -16.91 -3.68 10.10
#